data_676f61d3aeb2f191df0dcf3273b80cd3
#
_entry.id   676f61d3aeb2f191df0dcf3273b80cd3
#
_cell.length_a   1.000
_cell.length_b   1.000
_cell.length_c   1.000
_cell.angle_alpha   90.00
_cell.angle_beta   90.00
_cell.angle_gamma   90.00
#
_symmetry.space_group_name_H-M   'P 1'
#
loop_
_entity.id
_entity.type
_entity.pdbx_description
1 polymer ?
#
loop_
_entity_poly.entity_id
_entity_poly.type
_entity_poly.pdbx_seq_one_letter_code
_entity_poly.pdbx_strand_id
1 'polypeptide(L)'
;MRIEVLCIGECPHMTLAVERVRAALAIHAIEADIEIVTMGESSGFAGSPTVLVNGLDVCAGQAPAQASYCRTYLTDAGLDGAPSIVTIYAAIEKAQQRG
;
A
#
# COMPACT_ATOMS: atom_id res chain seq x y z
N MET A 1 -4.74 12.12 8.52
CA MET A 1 -4.51 10.72 8.06
C MET A 1 -3.12 10.62 7.46
N ARG A 2 -2.37 9.60 7.84
CA ARG A 2 -1.02 9.40 7.33
C ARG A 2 -1.00 8.19 6.38
N ILE A 3 -0.52 8.42 5.17
CA ILE A 3 -0.38 7.37 4.17
C ILE A 3 1.10 7.18 3.88
N GLU A 4 1.58 5.95 3.95
CA GLU A 4 2.96 5.62 3.64
C GLU A 4 2.99 4.52 2.59
N VAL A 5 3.90 4.64 1.63
CA VAL A 5 4.19 3.60 0.66
C VAL A 5 5.63 3.15 0.91
N LEU A 6 5.78 1.95 1.44
CA LEU A 6 7.10 1.38 1.72
C LEU A 6 7.57 0.59 0.51
N CYS A 7 8.77 0.85 0.05
CA CYS A 7 9.31 0.17 -1.13
C CYS A 7 10.82 -0.01 -1.00
N ILE A 8 11.35 -0.97 -1.76
CA ILE A 8 12.80 -1.07 -1.97
C ILE A 8 13.23 -0.05 -3.03
N GLY A 9 14.53 0.28 -3.09
CA GLY A 9 15.03 1.42 -3.86
C GLY A 9 14.60 1.53 -5.31
N GLU A 10 14.41 0.43 -6.00
CA GLU A 10 14.01 0.43 -7.42
C GLU A 10 12.76 -0.43 -7.64
N CYS A 11 11.72 -0.16 -6.87
CA CYS A 11 10.48 -0.90 -6.98
C CYS A 11 9.72 -0.49 -8.26
N PRO A 12 9.50 -1.40 -9.22
CA PRO A 12 8.79 -1.06 -10.46
C PRO A 12 7.30 -0.77 -10.23
N HIS A 13 6.76 -1.16 -9.09
CA HIS A 13 5.33 -1.01 -8.79
C HIS A 13 5.03 0.13 -7.82
N MET A 14 6.04 0.91 -7.43
CA MET A 14 5.86 2.02 -6.49
C MET A 14 4.92 3.09 -7.08
N THR A 15 5.11 3.46 -8.34
CA THR A 15 4.27 4.44 -9.01
C THR A 15 2.82 3.96 -9.08
N LEU A 16 2.62 2.68 -9.39
CA LEU A 16 1.28 2.09 -9.43
C LEU A 16 0.59 2.17 -8.06
N ALA A 17 1.31 1.85 -6.99
CA ALA A 17 0.77 1.94 -5.64
C ALA A 17 0.37 3.38 -5.29
N VAL A 18 1.24 4.35 -5.58
CA VAL A 18 0.96 5.76 -5.33
C VAL A 18 -0.26 6.25 -6.12
N GLU A 19 -0.36 5.87 -7.39
CA GLU A 19 -1.51 6.25 -8.22
C GLU A 19 -2.81 5.70 -7.66
N ARG A 20 -2.81 4.45 -7.19
CA ARG A 20 -4.00 3.82 -6.61
C ARG A 20 -4.38 4.45 -5.27
N VAL A 21 -3.41 4.83 -4.45
CA VAL A 21 -3.67 5.57 -3.21
C VAL A 21 -4.31 6.92 -3.53
N ARG A 22 -3.78 7.65 -4.51
CA ARG A 22 -4.34 8.94 -4.92
C ARG A 22 -5.77 8.79 -5.42
N ALA A 23 -6.04 7.75 -6.20
CA ALA A 23 -7.39 7.47 -6.69
C ALA A 23 -8.37 7.21 -5.55
N ALA A 24 -7.96 6.41 -4.57
CA ALA A 24 -8.79 6.10 -3.40
C ALA A 24 -9.05 7.35 -2.56
N LEU A 25 -8.06 8.19 -2.35
CA LEU A 25 -8.22 9.46 -1.63
C LEU A 25 -9.17 10.39 -2.36
N ALA A 26 -9.09 10.45 -3.68
CA ALA A 26 -9.97 11.29 -4.49
C ALA A 26 -11.43 10.84 -4.38
N ILE A 27 -11.69 9.53 -4.36
CA ILE A 27 -13.04 8.99 -4.20
C ILE A 27 -13.61 9.40 -2.84
N HIS A 28 -12.79 9.37 -1.79
CA HIS A 28 -13.20 9.81 -0.46
C HIS A 28 -13.24 11.33 -0.29
N ALA A 29 -12.78 12.10 -1.27
CA ALA A 29 -12.60 13.54 -1.19
C ALA A 29 -11.71 13.95 0.00
N ILE A 30 -10.65 13.20 0.24
CA ILE A 30 -9.70 13.45 1.33
C ILE A 30 -8.38 13.92 0.75
N GLU A 31 -7.80 14.95 1.37
CA GLU A 31 -6.44 15.35 1.11
C GLU A 31 -5.54 14.74 2.18
N ALA A 32 -4.51 14.04 1.77
CA ALA A 32 -3.50 13.48 2.65
C ALA A 32 -2.16 13.46 1.94
N ASP A 33 -1.09 13.68 2.69
CA ASP A 33 0.25 13.57 2.15
C ASP A 33 0.62 12.08 2.07
N ILE A 34 1.21 11.70 0.95
CA ILE A 34 1.68 10.34 0.73
C ILE A 34 3.20 10.38 0.91
N GLU A 35 3.69 9.66 1.91
CA GLU A 35 5.11 9.54 2.17
C GLU A 35 5.64 8.25 1.53
N ILE A 36 6.67 8.39 0.70
CA ILE A 36 7.33 7.24 0.10
C ILE A 36 8.58 6.96 0.92
N VAL A 37 8.64 5.75 1.49
CA VAL A 37 9.75 5.36 2.37
C VAL A 37 10.50 4.22 1.72
N THR A 38 11.80 4.43 1.46
CA THR A 38 12.66 3.39 0.93
C THR A 38 13.18 2.53 2.08
N MET A 39 12.91 1.22 2.01
CA MET A 39 13.29 0.27 3.03
C MET A 39 14.53 -0.50 2.63
N GLY A 40 15.39 -0.82 3.59
CA GLY A 40 16.51 -1.71 3.37
C GLY A 40 16.05 -3.17 3.30
N GLU A 41 16.86 -4.00 2.66
CA GLU A 41 16.57 -5.42 2.49
C GLU A 41 16.36 -6.16 3.81
N SER A 42 17.01 -5.71 4.86
CA SER A 42 16.96 -6.35 6.18
C SER A 42 15.91 -5.73 7.11
N SER A 43 15.04 -4.85 6.61
CA SER A 43 14.11 -4.10 7.46
C SER A 43 12.93 -4.93 7.99
N GLY A 44 12.68 -6.11 7.41
CA GLY A 44 11.62 -6.99 7.89
C GLY A 44 10.20 -6.59 7.50
N PHE A 45 10.03 -5.63 6.58
CA PHE A 45 8.69 -5.27 6.10
C PHE A 45 8.13 -6.36 5.18
N ALA A 46 6.81 -6.30 4.92
CA ALA A 46 6.09 -7.38 4.24
C ALA A 46 6.40 -7.53 2.74
N GLY A 47 7.17 -6.64 2.16
CA GLY A 47 7.55 -6.66 0.74
C GLY A 47 7.17 -5.36 0.04
N SER A 48 7.71 -5.15 -1.15
CA SER A 48 7.56 -3.91 -1.90
C SER A 48 6.53 -4.05 -3.03
N PRO A 49 5.61 -3.10 -3.21
CA PRO A 49 5.32 -2.00 -2.29
C PRO A 49 4.39 -2.42 -1.15
N THR A 50 4.49 -1.81 -0.01
CA THR A 50 3.52 -1.98 1.07
C THR A 50 2.86 -0.62 1.35
N VAL A 51 1.53 -0.59 1.38
CA VAL A 51 0.78 0.63 1.65
C VAL A 51 0.27 0.60 3.09
N LEU A 52 0.63 1.62 3.86
CA LEU A 52 0.18 1.77 5.25
C LEU A 52 -0.77 2.96 5.35
N VAL A 53 -1.89 2.76 6.00
CA VAL A 53 -2.82 3.82 6.37
C VAL A 53 -2.80 3.93 7.90
N ASN A 54 -2.34 5.05 8.41
CA ASN A 54 -2.14 5.28 9.83
C ASN A 54 -1.31 4.16 10.50
N GLY A 55 -0.28 3.68 9.81
CA GLY A 55 0.60 2.64 10.31
C GLY A 55 0.12 1.21 10.12
N LEU A 56 -1.07 0.99 9.55
CA LEU A 56 -1.64 -0.33 9.32
C LEU A 56 -1.56 -0.72 7.84
N ASP A 57 -1.03 -1.90 7.57
CA ASP A 57 -0.94 -2.46 6.21
C ASP A 57 -2.36 -2.69 5.68
N VAL A 58 -2.67 -2.13 4.50
CA VAL A 58 -3.99 -2.30 3.87
C VAL A 58 -4.29 -3.75 3.50
N CYS A 59 -3.26 -4.59 3.41
CA CYS A 59 -3.37 -6.02 3.13
C CYS A 59 -2.80 -6.86 4.27
N ALA A 60 -3.09 -6.50 5.52
CA ALA A 60 -2.52 -7.14 6.70
C ALA A 60 -2.81 -8.64 6.78
N GLY A 61 -3.91 -9.10 6.19
CA GLY A 61 -4.27 -10.52 6.17
C GLY A 61 -3.56 -11.33 5.09
N GLN A 62 -2.83 -10.69 4.19
CA GLN A 62 -2.15 -11.37 3.10
C GLN A 62 -0.74 -11.76 3.52
N ALA A 63 -0.30 -12.94 3.07
CA ALA A 63 1.06 -13.42 3.38
C ALA A 63 2.11 -12.46 2.82
N PRO A 64 3.20 -12.19 3.58
CA PRO A 64 4.29 -11.36 3.08
C PRO A 64 5.08 -12.06 1.97
N ALA A 65 5.88 -11.29 1.24
CA ALA A 65 6.80 -11.81 0.25
C ALA A 65 7.84 -12.72 0.92
N GLN A 66 8.15 -13.86 0.28
CA GLN A 66 9.07 -14.84 0.88
C GLN A 66 10.51 -14.72 0.37
N ALA A 67 10.71 -14.84 -0.92
CA ALA A 67 12.05 -14.97 -1.48
C ALA A 67 12.51 -13.74 -2.26
N SER A 68 11.63 -12.81 -2.53
CA SER A 68 11.98 -11.56 -3.19
C SER A 68 11.35 -10.42 -2.43
N TYR A 69 11.90 -9.24 -2.62
CA TYR A 69 11.36 -8.07 -1.94
C TYR A 69 10.13 -7.47 -2.66
N CYS A 70 9.73 -8.08 -3.77
CA CYS A 70 8.53 -7.69 -4.49
C CYS A 70 7.33 -8.47 -3.97
N ARG A 71 6.32 -7.76 -3.48
CA ARG A 71 5.09 -8.34 -2.97
C ARG A 71 4.05 -8.40 -4.09
N THR A 72 3.29 -9.49 -4.15
CA THR A 72 2.15 -9.58 -5.05
C THR A 72 0.85 -9.51 -4.27
N TYR A 73 -0.17 -8.98 -4.92
CA TYR A 73 -1.48 -8.75 -4.30
C TYR A 73 -2.56 -9.41 -5.13
N LEU A 74 -3.46 -10.12 -4.46
CA LEU A 74 -4.64 -10.67 -5.10
C LEU A 74 -5.67 -9.57 -5.28
N THR A 75 -6.09 -9.33 -6.51
CA THR A 75 -7.09 -8.33 -6.87
C THR A 75 -8.20 -9.00 -7.68
N ASP A 76 -9.26 -8.26 -7.99
CA ASP A 76 -10.34 -8.75 -8.84
C ASP A 76 -9.86 -9.14 -10.25
N ALA A 77 -8.75 -8.55 -10.67
CA ALA A 77 -8.13 -8.86 -11.97
C ALA A 77 -7.05 -9.95 -11.88
N GLY A 78 -6.87 -10.59 -10.71
CA GLY A 78 -5.83 -11.58 -10.45
C GLY A 78 -4.67 -11.01 -9.66
N LEU A 79 -3.49 -11.60 -9.79
CA LEU A 79 -2.29 -11.12 -9.08
C LEU A 79 -1.76 -9.84 -9.73
N ASP A 80 -1.37 -8.89 -8.89
CA ASP A 80 -0.91 -7.59 -9.33
C ASP A 80 0.24 -7.12 -8.44
N GLY A 81 0.95 -6.08 -8.86
CA GLY A 81 2.11 -5.53 -8.16
C GLY A 81 1.77 -4.54 -7.05
N ALA A 82 0.50 -4.19 -6.87
CA ALA A 82 0.05 -3.27 -5.83
C ALA A 82 -1.36 -3.63 -5.37
N PRO A 83 -1.77 -3.20 -4.16
CA PRO A 83 -3.15 -3.39 -3.72
C PRO A 83 -4.13 -2.71 -4.67
N SER A 84 -5.33 -3.27 -4.79
CA SER A 84 -6.39 -2.65 -5.60
C SER A 84 -6.87 -1.34 -4.96
N ILE A 85 -7.47 -0.48 -5.79
CA ILE A 85 -8.10 0.76 -5.29
C ILE A 85 -9.17 0.44 -4.25
N VAL A 86 -9.95 -0.63 -4.46
CA VAL A 86 -11.00 -1.05 -3.52
C VAL A 86 -10.41 -1.40 -2.16
N THR A 87 -9.30 -2.12 -2.13
CA THR A 87 -8.62 -2.50 -0.87
C THR A 87 -8.12 -1.26 -0.12
N ILE A 88 -7.49 -0.34 -0.84
CA ILE A 88 -7.00 0.91 -0.25
C ILE A 88 -8.16 1.77 0.22
N TYR A 89 -9.20 1.88 -0.58
CA TYR A 89 -10.42 2.61 -0.24
C TYR A 89 -11.02 2.10 1.08
N ALA A 90 -11.15 0.78 1.23
CA ALA A 90 -11.70 0.18 2.44
C ALA A 90 -10.84 0.47 3.68
N ALA A 91 -9.52 0.47 3.53
CA ALA A 91 -8.61 0.78 4.62
C ALA A 91 -8.73 2.25 5.06
N ILE A 92 -8.85 3.16 4.10
CA ILE A 92 -9.06 4.59 4.37
C ILE A 92 -10.39 4.80 5.09
N GLU A 93 -11.44 4.13 4.63
CA GLU A 93 -12.77 4.21 5.25
C GLU A 93 -12.73 3.76 6.72
N LYS A 94 -12.06 2.64 6.99
CA LYS A 94 -11.88 2.17 8.37
C LYS A 94 -11.12 3.17 9.23
N ALA A 95 -10.08 3.78 8.68
CA ALA A 95 -9.28 4.77 9.40
C ALA A 95 -10.12 6.00 9.76
N GLN A 96 -11.01 6.43 8.86
CA GLN A 96 -11.92 7.53 9.13
C GLN A 96 -12.92 7.20 10.23
N GLN A 97 -13.43 5.98 10.26
CA GLN A 97 -14.40 5.54 11.27
C GLN A 97 -13.80 5.48 12.67
N ARG A 98 -12.50 5.21 12.77
CA ARG A 98 -11.80 5.16 14.06
C ARG A 98 -11.42 6.51 14.61
N GLY A 99 -11.44 7.47 13.78
CA GLY A 99 -10.88 8.68 14.13
C GLY A 99 -11.12 9.90 14.08
#